data_b6b74cea769451abf95dab754cb85e6d
#
_entry.id   b6b74cea769451abf95dab754cb85e6d
#
_cell.length_a   1.000
_cell.length_b   1.000
_cell.length_c   1.000
_cell.angle_alpha   90.00
_cell.angle_beta   90.00
_cell.angle_gamma   90.00
#
_symmetry.space_group_name_H-M   'P 1'
#
loop_
_entity.id
_entity.type
_entity.pdbx_description
1 polymer ?
#
loop_
_entity_poly.entity_id
_entity_poly.type
_entity_poly.pdbx_seq_one_letter_code
_entity_poly.pdbx_strand_id
1 'polypeptide(L)'
;DADTTDLAANYLKKEDYPAANPNTAFVGTPFDKSSYGCYAPVITDCANLYGAHAINISGASIDQLCQYVENGQPVIVWAAMNMNSIDYGSSVWIAKDGQLVIWPGMEHCLVMIGFDASADEVYTADPLLGEIKTYKFSVFYQRWLELGCQGVIVDR
;
A
#
# COMPACT_ATOMS: atom_id res chain seq x y z
N ASP A 1 15.84 -1.54 13.79
CA ASP A 1 15.02 -2.30 12.82
C ASP A 1 13.69 -2.64 13.49
N ALA A 2 12.57 -2.38 12.79
CA ALA A 2 11.26 -2.72 13.30
C ALA A 2 11.05 -4.24 13.27
N ASP A 3 10.56 -4.80 14.38
CA ASP A 3 10.11 -6.20 14.40
C ASP A 3 8.71 -6.27 13.77
N THR A 4 8.64 -6.83 12.56
CA THR A 4 7.39 -6.95 11.81
C THR A 4 6.36 -7.85 12.50
N THR A 5 6.81 -8.82 13.31
CA THR A 5 5.92 -9.66 14.11
C THR A 5 5.30 -8.86 15.24
N ASP A 6 6.09 -8.06 15.93
CA ASP A 6 5.61 -7.16 16.98
C ASP A 6 4.66 -6.08 16.44
N LEU A 7 5.02 -5.45 15.31
CA LEU A 7 4.14 -4.49 14.61
C LEU A 7 2.78 -5.11 14.30
N ALA A 8 2.76 -6.28 13.68
CA ALA A 8 1.52 -6.96 13.31
C ALA A 8 0.71 -7.45 14.52
N ALA A 9 1.38 -7.87 15.60
CA ALA A 9 0.72 -8.36 16.80
C ALA A 9 0.09 -7.25 17.63
N ASN A 10 0.84 -6.18 17.90
CA ASN A 10 0.54 -5.21 18.96
C ASN A 10 0.08 -3.83 18.44
N TYR A 11 0.41 -3.46 17.21
CA TYR A 11 0.16 -2.10 16.69
C TYR A 11 -0.78 -2.08 15.49
N LEU A 12 -0.83 -3.15 14.68
CA LEU A 12 -1.72 -3.23 13.53
C LEU A 12 -3.14 -3.55 13.99
N LYS A 13 -4.08 -2.65 13.74
CA LYS A 13 -5.50 -2.93 13.95
C LYS A 13 -5.99 -3.93 12.91
N LYS A 14 -6.61 -5.02 13.36
CA LYS A 14 -7.12 -6.12 12.52
C LYS A 14 -8.59 -6.34 12.79
N GLU A 15 -9.34 -6.69 11.75
CA GLU A 15 -10.75 -7.07 11.82
C GLU A 15 -11.05 -8.17 10.81
N ASP A 16 -11.98 -9.06 11.14
CA ASP A 16 -12.32 -10.18 10.28
C ASP A 16 -13.23 -9.77 9.12
N TYR A 17 -13.02 -10.42 7.98
CA TYR A 17 -13.96 -10.39 6.86
C TYR A 17 -15.30 -11.06 7.26
N PRO A 18 -16.48 -10.54 6.84
CA PRO A 18 -16.71 -9.35 6.02
C PRO A 18 -17.00 -8.08 6.84
N ALA A 19 -16.70 -8.05 8.12
CA ALA A 19 -16.99 -6.90 8.98
C ALA A 19 -16.02 -5.73 8.77
N ALA A 20 -14.80 -6.02 8.32
CA ALA A 20 -13.73 -5.05 8.24
C ALA A 20 -13.88 -4.07 7.07
N ASN A 21 -13.44 -2.82 7.32
CA ASN A 21 -13.20 -1.81 6.30
C ASN A 21 -11.68 -1.62 6.16
N PRO A 22 -11.08 -1.84 4.96
CA PRO A 22 -9.63 -1.77 4.76
C PRO A 22 -9.03 -0.38 5.01
N ASN A 23 -9.85 0.66 5.10
CA ASN A 23 -9.41 2.01 5.50
C ASN A 23 -9.33 2.19 7.02
N THR A 24 -9.83 1.27 7.81
CA THR A 24 -9.87 1.38 9.28
C THR A 24 -9.25 0.21 10.01
N ALA A 25 -9.03 -0.93 9.33
CA ALA A 25 -8.38 -2.10 9.88
C ALA A 25 -7.79 -2.97 8.76
N PHE A 26 -6.79 -3.78 9.07
CA PHE A 26 -6.33 -4.86 8.21
C PHE A 26 -7.42 -5.94 8.17
N VAL A 27 -7.87 -6.30 6.97
CA VAL A 27 -8.93 -7.30 6.75
C VAL A 27 -8.34 -8.70 6.84
N GLY A 28 -8.48 -9.33 7.98
CA GLY A 28 -7.86 -10.60 8.35
C GLY A 28 -6.59 -10.41 9.16
N THR A 29 -5.56 -11.20 8.87
CA THR A 29 -4.27 -11.13 9.56
C THR A 29 -3.10 -11.21 8.55
N PRO A 30 -1.98 -10.46 8.74
CA PRO A 30 -0.87 -10.40 7.79
C PRO A 30 -0.18 -11.74 7.51
N PHE A 31 -0.34 -12.71 8.39
CA PHE A 31 0.31 -14.03 8.27
C PHE A 31 -0.59 -15.12 7.69
N ASP A 32 -1.82 -14.78 7.31
CA ASP A 32 -2.76 -15.68 6.66
C ASP A 32 -2.93 -15.29 5.18
N LYS A 33 -2.58 -16.19 4.28
CA LYS A 33 -2.67 -16.00 2.82
C LYS A 33 -4.11 -15.84 2.30
N SER A 34 -5.12 -16.19 3.10
CA SER A 34 -6.53 -15.98 2.79
C SER A 34 -7.03 -14.58 3.15
N SER A 35 -6.21 -13.79 3.83
CA SER A 35 -6.52 -12.41 4.19
C SER A 35 -6.47 -11.47 3.00
N TYR A 36 -7.16 -10.34 3.11
CA TYR A 36 -7.16 -9.32 2.08
C TYR A 36 -6.00 -8.31 2.26
N GLY A 37 -6.06 -7.46 3.28
CA GLY A 37 -5.04 -6.42 3.51
C GLY A 37 -5.64 -5.14 4.11
N CYS A 38 -4.94 -4.03 3.94
CA CYS A 38 -5.40 -2.72 4.37
C CYS A 38 -4.83 -1.60 3.49
N TYR A 39 -5.33 -0.38 3.71
CA TYR A 39 -4.94 0.80 2.96
C TYR A 39 -4.11 1.80 3.80
N ALA A 40 -3.68 2.87 3.16
CA ALA A 40 -2.75 3.86 3.69
C ALA A 40 -3.07 4.38 5.10
N PRO A 41 -4.33 4.68 5.48
CA PRO A 41 -4.63 5.14 6.84
C PRO A 41 -4.22 4.14 7.92
N VAL A 42 -4.46 2.86 7.70
CA VAL A 42 -4.17 1.80 8.69
C VAL A 42 -2.66 1.62 8.88
N ILE A 43 -1.90 1.70 7.80
CA ILE A 43 -0.42 1.61 7.85
C ILE A 43 0.16 2.84 8.54
N THR A 44 -0.38 4.04 8.23
CA THR A 44 0.02 5.29 8.89
C THR A 44 -0.20 5.22 10.40
N ASP A 45 -1.38 4.80 10.83
CA ASP A 45 -1.72 4.66 12.25
C ASP A 45 -0.83 3.62 12.95
N CYS A 46 -0.64 2.46 12.33
CA CYS A 46 0.22 1.40 12.85
C CYS A 46 1.66 1.90 13.05
N ALA A 47 2.25 2.57 12.07
CA ALA A 47 3.60 3.10 12.14
C ALA A 47 3.72 4.17 13.24
N ASN A 48 2.75 5.07 13.36
CA ASN A 48 2.74 6.11 14.38
C ASN A 48 2.55 5.55 15.79
N LEU A 49 1.72 4.54 15.97
CA LEU A 49 1.58 3.85 17.26
C LEU A 49 2.87 3.13 17.67
N TYR A 50 3.65 2.65 16.70
CA TYR A 50 4.96 2.04 16.93
C TYR A 50 6.05 3.09 17.26
N GLY A 51 5.76 4.38 17.09
CA GLY A 51 6.67 5.48 17.38
C GLY A 51 7.42 6.05 16.17
N ALA A 52 7.00 5.70 14.95
CA ALA A 52 7.47 6.35 13.74
C ALA A 52 6.72 7.68 13.50
N HIS A 53 7.22 8.48 12.56
CA HIS A 53 6.55 9.68 12.06
C HIS A 53 6.04 9.43 10.64
N ALA A 54 4.96 8.66 10.54
CA ALA A 54 4.33 8.34 9.25
C ALA A 54 3.29 9.39 8.87
N ILE A 55 3.27 9.75 7.59
CA ILE A 55 2.34 10.72 7.01
C ILE A 55 1.60 10.04 5.84
N ASN A 56 0.28 10.04 5.90
CA ASN A 56 -0.55 9.62 4.78
C ASN A 56 -0.58 10.74 3.74
N ILE A 57 -0.03 10.47 2.56
CA ILE A 57 0.04 11.38 1.42
C ILE A 57 -0.90 10.97 0.29
N SER A 58 -1.91 10.13 0.57
CA SER A 58 -2.87 9.68 -0.44
C SER A 58 -3.55 10.86 -1.13
N GLY A 59 -3.70 10.77 -2.45
CA GLY A 59 -4.17 11.87 -3.28
C GLY A 59 -3.06 12.82 -3.77
N ALA A 60 -1.80 12.58 -3.41
CA ALA A 60 -0.67 13.30 -4.00
C ALA A 60 -0.62 13.12 -5.52
N SER A 61 0.03 14.05 -6.21
CA SER A 61 0.34 13.89 -7.65
C SER A 61 1.53 12.96 -7.85
N ILE A 62 1.68 12.42 -9.06
CA ILE A 62 2.87 11.62 -9.40
C ILE A 62 4.15 12.43 -9.28
N ASP A 63 4.12 13.72 -9.60
CA ASP A 63 5.26 14.61 -9.45
C ASP A 63 5.68 14.78 -7.99
N GLN A 64 4.70 14.83 -7.06
CA GLN A 64 4.98 14.85 -5.62
C GLN A 64 5.61 13.54 -5.14
N LEU A 65 5.12 12.37 -5.63
CA LEU A 65 5.78 11.09 -5.35
C LEU A 65 7.24 11.10 -5.81
N CYS A 66 7.48 11.54 -7.04
CA CYS A 66 8.83 11.64 -7.59
C CYS A 66 9.72 12.57 -6.75
N GLN A 67 9.21 13.71 -6.30
CA GLN A 67 9.95 14.63 -5.44
C GLN A 67 10.35 14.00 -4.10
N TYR A 68 9.48 13.21 -3.46
CA TYR A 68 9.85 12.49 -2.24
C TYR A 68 11.02 11.54 -2.51
N VAL A 69 10.92 10.73 -3.55
CA VAL A 69 11.94 9.75 -3.91
C VAL A 69 13.27 10.42 -4.31
N GLU A 70 13.24 11.51 -5.08
CA GLU A 70 14.41 12.31 -5.45
C GLU A 70 15.12 12.90 -4.21
N ASN A 71 14.36 13.23 -3.18
CA ASN A 71 14.90 13.71 -1.90
C ASN A 71 15.37 12.56 -0.98
N GLY A 72 15.43 11.32 -1.49
CA GLY A 72 15.88 10.16 -0.74
C GLY A 72 14.85 9.61 0.25
N GLN A 73 13.57 9.96 0.09
CA GLN A 73 12.48 9.47 0.92
C GLN A 73 11.64 8.45 0.15
N PRO A 74 11.77 7.14 0.44
CA PRO A 74 10.94 6.11 -0.15
C PRO A 74 9.46 6.30 0.19
N VAL A 75 8.58 5.91 -0.72
CA VAL A 75 7.13 6.03 -0.56
C VAL A 75 6.49 4.65 -0.61
N ILE A 76 5.74 4.30 0.44
CA ILE A 76 4.86 3.12 0.44
C ILE A 76 3.67 3.45 -0.45
N VAL A 77 3.38 2.59 -1.43
CA VAL A 77 2.34 2.82 -2.44
C VAL A 77 1.50 1.57 -2.66
N TRP A 78 0.26 1.74 -3.09
CA TRP A 78 -0.60 0.65 -3.54
C TRP A 78 -0.69 0.66 -5.06
N ALA A 79 -0.24 -0.44 -5.64
CA ALA A 79 -0.30 -0.68 -7.08
C ALA A 79 -0.84 -2.11 -7.34
N ALA A 80 -0.38 -2.79 -8.37
CA ALA A 80 -0.81 -4.15 -8.66
C ALA A 80 0.36 -5.13 -8.64
N MET A 81 0.09 -6.34 -8.20
CA MET A 81 1.07 -7.43 -8.26
C MET A 81 1.59 -7.60 -9.70
N ASN A 82 2.91 -7.50 -9.88
CA ASN A 82 3.58 -7.50 -11.18
C ASN A 82 3.02 -6.48 -12.20
N MET A 83 2.40 -5.40 -11.73
CA MET A 83 1.72 -4.38 -12.56
C MET A 83 0.63 -4.96 -13.48
N ASN A 84 0.04 -6.10 -13.12
CA ASN A 84 -1.09 -6.69 -13.83
C ASN A 84 -2.33 -5.79 -13.78
N SER A 85 -3.28 -6.04 -14.67
CA SER A 85 -4.57 -5.36 -14.66
C SER A 85 -5.34 -5.64 -13.37
N ILE A 86 -6.01 -4.61 -12.84
CA ILE A 86 -6.84 -4.73 -11.65
C ILE A 86 -8.17 -5.42 -12.01
N ASP A 87 -8.58 -6.37 -11.17
CA ASP A 87 -9.91 -6.98 -11.23
C ASP A 87 -10.80 -6.41 -10.11
N TYR A 88 -11.87 -5.71 -10.50
CA TYR A 88 -12.80 -5.06 -9.57
C TYR A 88 -14.03 -5.91 -9.22
N GLY A 89 -14.10 -7.15 -9.66
CA GLY A 89 -15.32 -7.96 -9.55
C GLY A 89 -15.31 -9.08 -8.54
N SER A 90 -14.15 -9.43 -7.97
CA SER A 90 -13.98 -10.70 -7.27
C SER A 90 -14.43 -10.70 -5.79
N SER A 91 -14.42 -9.56 -5.11
CA SER A 91 -14.79 -9.49 -3.71
C SER A 91 -15.49 -8.19 -3.36
N VAL A 92 -16.75 -8.31 -2.90
CA VAL A 92 -17.59 -7.17 -2.52
C VAL A 92 -18.30 -7.51 -1.20
N TRP A 93 -18.28 -6.56 -0.24
CA TRP A 93 -19.02 -6.70 1.02
C TRP A 93 -19.43 -5.36 1.60
N ILE A 94 -20.31 -5.39 2.57
CA ILE A 94 -20.66 -4.21 3.38
C ILE A 94 -19.98 -4.39 4.74
N ALA A 95 -19.08 -3.47 5.08
CA ALA A 95 -18.40 -3.45 6.37
C ALA A 95 -19.37 -3.05 7.51
N LYS A 96 -18.98 -3.31 8.75
CA LYS A 96 -19.81 -3.01 9.95
C LYS A 96 -20.15 -1.53 10.13
N ASP A 97 -19.36 -0.64 9.54
CA ASP A 97 -19.60 0.81 9.50
C ASP A 97 -20.59 1.23 8.39
N GLY A 98 -21.12 0.28 7.64
CA GLY A 98 -22.06 0.49 6.54
C GLY A 98 -21.43 0.85 5.21
N GLN A 99 -20.10 0.90 5.11
CA GLN A 99 -19.41 1.19 3.86
C GLN A 99 -19.40 -0.03 2.93
N LEU A 100 -19.69 0.20 1.65
CA LEU A 100 -19.50 -0.78 0.60
C LEU A 100 -18.01 -0.88 0.29
N VAL A 101 -17.46 -2.07 0.43
CA VAL A 101 -16.08 -2.39 0.05
C VAL A 101 -16.10 -3.17 -1.24
N ILE A 102 -15.37 -2.69 -2.23
CA ILE A 102 -15.04 -3.41 -3.47
C ILE A 102 -13.54 -3.63 -3.45
N TRP A 103 -13.12 -4.87 -3.15
CA TRP A 103 -11.70 -5.19 -3.07
C TRP A 103 -11.16 -5.46 -4.47
N PRO A 104 -10.17 -4.70 -4.93
CA PRO A 104 -9.56 -4.94 -6.23
C PRO A 104 -8.66 -6.17 -6.19
N GLY A 105 -8.93 -7.13 -7.04
CA GLY A 105 -8.03 -8.27 -7.26
C GLY A 105 -6.68 -7.79 -7.78
N MET A 106 -5.61 -8.51 -7.44
CA MET A 106 -4.22 -8.17 -7.77
C MET A 106 -3.68 -6.91 -7.04
N GLU A 107 -4.42 -6.35 -6.09
CA GLU A 107 -3.92 -5.27 -5.25
C GLU A 107 -2.64 -5.70 -4.53
N HIS A 108 -1.66 -4.79 -4.47
CA HIS A 108 -0.37 -5.06 -3.84
C HIS A 108 0.28 -3.79 -3.31
N CYS A 109 0.84 -3.89 -2.11
CA CYS A 109 1.58 -2.81 -1.48
C CYS A 109 3.07 -2.94 -1.78
N LEU A 110 3.68 -1.88 -2.28
CA LEU A 110 5.08 -1.77 -2.69
C LEU A 110 5.74 -0.55 -2.05
N VAL A 111 7.06 -0.47 -2.14
CA VAL A 111 7.79 0.75 -1.76
C VAL A 111 8.48 1.31 -3.00
N MET A 112 8.05 2.47 -3.48
CA MET A 112 8.74 3.20 -4.54
C MET A 112 10.05 3.78 -3.98
N ILE A 113 11.18 3.39 -4.59
CA ILE A 113 12.53 3.73 -4.12
C ILE A 113 13.33 4.52 -5.14
N GLY A 114 12.87 4.60 -6.39
CA GLY A 114 13.55 5.31 -7.46
C GLY A 114 12.73 5.32 -8.74
N PHE A 115 13.16 6.13 -9.70
CA PHE A 115 12.61 6.13 -11.06
C PHE A 115 13.61 6.71 -12.06
N ASP A 116 13.43 6.40 -13.34
CA ASP A 116 14.06 7.05 -14.47
C ASP A 116 12.98 7.38 -15.51
N ALA A 117 12.57 8.64 -15.53
CA ALA A 117 11.52 9.12 -16.44
C ALA A 117 11.94 9.03 -17.92
N SER A 118 13.26 9.14 -18.20
CA SER A 118 13.78 9.07 -19.57
C SER A 118 13.76 7.66 -20.13
N ALA A 119 13.88 6.67 -19.27
CA ALA A 119 13.82 5.24 -19.60
C ALA A 119 12.42 4.64 -19.44
N ASP A 120 11.41 5.38 -18.96
CA ASP A 120 10.09 4.88 -18.54
C ASP A 120 10.24 3.78 -17.48
N GLU A 121 11.08 3.98 -16.47
CA GLU A 121 11.34 3.01 -15.42
C GLU A 121 10.99 3.53 -14.02
N VAL A 122 10.44 2.65 -13.18
CA VAL A 122 10.26 2.83 -11.74
C VAL A 122 10.88 1.65 -11.00
N TYR A 123 11.57 1.94 -9.92
CA TYR A 123 12.20 0.94 -9.06
C TYR A 123 11.41 0.80 -7.77
N THR A 124 10.99 -0.41 -7.47
CA THR A 124 10.18 -0.72 -6.28
C THR A 124 10.84 -1.82 -5.45
N ALA A 125 10.82 -1.69 -4.13
CA ALA A 125 11.06 -2.80 -3.24
C ALA A 125 9.74 -3.53 -3.00
N ASP A 126 9.73 -4.84 -3.27
CA ASP A 126 8.57 -5.70 -3.09
C ASP A 126 8.71 -6.47 -1.78
N PRO A 127 7.90 -6.19 -0.74
CA PRO A 127 8.03 -6.85 0.55
C PRO A 127 7.60 -8.33 0.52
N LEU A 128 6.76 -8.72 -0.43
CA LEU A 128 6.31 -10.11 -0.57
C LEU A 128 7.43 -11.00 -1.13
N LEU A 129 8.23 -10.47 -2.05
CA LEU A 129 9.31 -11.21 -2.70
C LEU A 129 10.68 -10.97 -2.04
N GLY A 130 10.83 -9.87 -1.29
CA GLY A 130 12.11 -9.44 -0.73
C GLY A 130 13.10 -8.96 -1.81
N GLU A 131 12.61 -8.48 -2.94
CA GLU A 131 13.39 -8.10 -4.11
C GLU A 131 13.12 -6.66 -4.55
N ILE A 132 14.08 -6.06 -5.23
CA ILE A 132 13.87 -4.83 -6.01
C ILE A 132 13.41 -5.23 -7.40
N LYS A 133 12.30 -4.64 -7.83
CA LYS A 133 11.70 -4.83 -9.16
C LYS A 133 11.74 -3.53 -9.96
N THR A 134 11.99 -3.66 -11.24
CA THR A 134 11.85 -2.57 -12.21
C THR A 134 10.59 -2.80 -13.04
N TYR A 135 9.76 -1.77 -13.13
CA TYR A 135 8.55 -1.78 -13.95
C TYR A 135 8.55 -0.56 -14.87
N LYS A 136 7.70 -0.57 -15.89
CA LYS A 136 7.43 0.63 -16.68
C LYS A 136 6.74 1.68 -15.79
N PHE A 137 7.30 2.87 -15.74
CA PHE A 137 6.76 3.98 -14.94
C PHE A 137 5.32 4.33 -15.36
N SER A 138 5.06 4.35 -16.67
CA SER A 138 3.73 4.63 -17.23
C SER A 138 2.68 3.59 -16.76
N VAL A 139 3.06 2.31 -16.67
CA VAL A 139 2.16 1.24 -16.20
C VAL A 139 1.97 1.34 -14.67
N PHE A 140 3.04 1.55 -13.93
CA PHE A 140 2.96 1.77 -12.47
C PHE A 140 2.03 2.95 -12.16
N TYR A 141 2.19 4.08 -12.84
CA TYR A 141 1.36 5.26 -12.63
C TYR A 141 -0.13 4.94 -12.86
N GLN A 142 -0.45 4.20 -13.92
CA GLN A 142 -1.82 3.76 -14.17
C GLN A 142 -2.36 2.89 -13.03
N ARG A 143 -1.61 1.89 -12.55
CA ARG A 143 -2.03 1.01 -11.45
C ARG A 143 -2.20 1.75 -10.14
N TRP A 144 -1.30 2.69 -9.85
CA TRP A 144 -1.39 3.54 -8.67
C TRP A 144 -2.63 4.45 -8.70
N LEU A 145 -2.97 5.04 -9.87
CA LEU A 145 -4.22 5.78 -10.06
C LEU A 145 -5.46 4.90 -9.83
N GLU A 146 -5.48 3.70 -10.40
CA GLU A 146 -6.57 2.74 -10.25
C GLU A 146 -6.80 2.33 -8.79
N LEU A 147 -5.77 2.35 -7.96
CA LEU A 147 -5.85 2.07 -6.51
C LEU A 147 -5.95 3.32 -5.64
N GLY A 148 -6.39 4.45 -6.21
CA GLY A 148 -6.76 5.65 -5.46
C GLY A 148 -5.59 6.52 -5.02
N CYS A 149 -4.47 6.48 -5.73
CA CYS A 149 -3.29 7.31 -5.45
C CYS A 149 -2.82 7.21 -3.99
N GLN A 150 -2.87 6.02 -3.40
CA GLN A 150 -2.51 5.83 -2.00
C GLN A 150 -1.00 5.90 -1.79
N GLY A 151 -0.59 6.59 -0.74
CA GLY A 151 0.82 6.74 -0.40
C GLY A 151 1.05 7.03 1.08
N VAL A 152 2.14 6.49 1.63
CA VAL A 152 2.62 6.78 2.98
C VAL A 152 4.13 7.04 2.93
N ILE A 153 4.55 8.11 3.58
CA ILE A 153 5.96 8.38 3.84
C ILE A 153 6.23 8.22 5.33
N VAL A 154 7.47 7.84 5.68
CA VAL A 154 7.92 7.81 7.07
C VAL A 154 9.03 8.83 7.21
N ASP A 155 8.78 9.90 7.96
CA ASP A 155 9.74 10.95 8.22
C ASP A 155 10.87 10.43 9.13
N ARG A 156 12.08 10.95 8.93
CA ARG A 156 13.28 10.50 9.64
C ARG A 156 13.56 11.37 10.85
#